data_b50578126ed562713e78c1d0a435e124
#
_entry.id   b50578126ed562713e78c1d0a435e124
#
_cell.length_a   1.000
_cell.length_b   1.000
_cell.length_c   1.000
_cell.angle_alpha   90.00
_cell.angle_beta   90.00
_cell.angle_gamma   90.00
#
_symmetry.space_group_name_H-M   'P 1'
#
loop_
_entity.id
_entity.type
_entity.pdbx_description
1 polymer ?
#
loop_
_entity_poly.entity_id
_entity_poly.type
_entity_poly.pdbx_seq_one_letter_code
_entity_poly.pdbx_strand_id
1 'polypeptide(L)'
;MGNDKLRATPAARSLAHRMGVELDQIVGSGYKGRIHAEDVAGYTYEERGGITPLAKKIAEVHGIDTSSIKGTGFRGKITRADVAALLGESYFPNLEHIVDPFTQDKPAPASKPVAASAPAAPATSAAPASAEPKGDVEIVPMNMMRRVIAKRMSDSYFSAPTFVLNYEVDMYEATKLRKQLLEPIKEKTGKKLTVTDIISIAVVRTLMNHPYINASLSADGSQIELHNYVNLAMAVGMDEGLLVPVVHGAEKLGLVDLMLRLKDITERAVGKKLTPADQEGSTFTISNLGMYGVESFTSIINQPNSAILSIAGTKEMPVVRNGEVVIRPIMKMGLTSDHRVINGLGAAKFMQELKATLESPLPLLV
;
A
#
# COMPACT_ATOMS: atom_id res chain seq x y z
N MET A 1 -55.38 -18.14 -8.02
CA MET A 1 -55.09 -17.24 -6.89
C MET A 1 -54.09 -16.21 -7.35
N GLY A 2 -54.54 -14.95 -7.43
CA GLY A 2 -53.86 -13.88 -8.15
C GLY A 2 -52.52 -13.49 -7.49
N ASN A 3 -51.55 -13.31 -8.35
CA ASN A 3 -50.20 -12.80 -8.05
C ASN A 3 -50.35 -11.30 -7.70
N ASP A 4 -50.53 -10.98 -6.42
CA ASP A 4 -50.65 -9.60 -5.94
C ASP A 4 -49.25 -8.96 -5.98
N LYS A 5 -48.89 -8.39 -7.14
CA LYS A 5 -47.63 -7.70 -7.33
C LYS A 5 -47.59 -6.48 -6.39
N LEU A 6 -46.75 -6.53 -5.41
CA LEU A 6 -46.46 -5.43 -4.47
C LEU A 6 -46.34 -4.10 -5.23
N ARG A 7 -47.24 -3.15 -4.93
CA ARG A 7 -47.31 -1.85 -5.61
C ARG A 7 -46.44 -0.83 -4.88
N ALA A 8 -45.27 -0.54 -5.41
CA ALA A 8 -44.38 0.48 -4.86
C ALA A 8 -43.87 1.42 -5.98
N THR A 9 -43.67 2.70 -5.64
CA THR A 9 -43.07 3.66 -6.56
C THR A 9 -41.60 3.35 -6.80
N PRO A 10 -40.99 3.75 -7.94
CA PRO A 10 -39.57 3.57 -8.18
C PRO A 10 -38.69 4.19 -7.07
N ALA A 11 -39.09 5.36 -6.54
CA ALA A 11 -38.41 6.02 -5.43
C ALA A 11 -38.50 5.19 -4.13
N ALA A 12 -39.66 4.59 -3.82
CA ALA A 12 -39.81 3.71 -2.68
C ALA A 12 -38.93 2.46 -2.80
N ARG A 13 -38.87 1.84 -3.98
CA ARG A 13 -37.98 0.68 -4.24
C ARG A 13 -36.52 1.01 -4.05
N SER A 14 -36.07 2.15 -4.60
CA SER A 14 -34.68 2.62 -4.44
C SER A 14 -34.34 2.95 -2.99
N LEU A 15 -35.28 3.56 -2.26
CA LEU A 15 -35.07 3.89 -0.85
C LEU A 15 -35.06 2.64 0.03
N ALA A 16 -36.01 1.71 -0.18
CA ALA A 16 -36.05 0.44 0.54
C ALA A 16 -34.79 -0.40 0.31
N HIS A 17 -34.30 -0.47 -0.93
CA HIS A 17 -33.03 -1.13 -1.25
C HIS A 17 -31.83 -0.49 -0.52
N ARG A 18 -31.74 0.84 -0.49
CA ARG A 18 -30.67 1.55 0.26
C ARG A 18 -30.77 1.36 1.76
N MET A 19 -32.03 1.28 2.28
CA MET A 19 -32.28 1.08 3.71
C MET A 19 -32.26 -0.41 4.12
N GLY A 20 -32.19 -1.35 3.15
CA GLY A 20 -32.24 -2.80 3.38
C GLY A 20 -33.56 -3.24 4.02
N VAL A 21 -34.67 -2.61 3.63
CA VAL A 21 -36.00 -2.92 4.13
C VAL A 21 -36.79 -3.68 3.03
N GLU A 22 -37.43 -4.79 3.40
CA GLU A 22 -38.29 -5.51 2.50
C GLU A 22 -39.62 -4.79 2.36
N LEU A 23 -40.06 -4.55 1.13
CA LEU A 23 -41.28 -3.77 0.83
C LEU A 23 -42.60 -4.44 1.27
N ASP A 24 -42.57 -5.75 1.48
CA ASP A 24 -43.73 -6.53 1.96
C ASP A 24 -44.07 -6.26 3.42
N GLN A 25 -43.12 -5.67 4.17
CA GLN A 25 -43.30 -5.30 5.58
C GLN A 25 -43.85 -3.88 5.77
N ILE A 26 -44.02 -3.13 4.67
CA ILE A 26 -44.45 -1.73 4.71
C ILE A 26 -45.91 -1.61 4.22
N VAL A 27 -46.75 -0.99 5.04
CA VAL A 27 -48.10 -0.63 4.64
C VAL A 27 -48.09 0.63 3.81
N GLY A 28 -48.43 0.57 2.53
CA GLY A 28 -48.42 1.72 1.64
C GLY A 28 -49.61 2.66 1.88
N SER A 29 -49.34 3.95 2.01
CA SER A 29 -50.35 5.02 2.19
C SER A 29 -51.03 5.44 0.90
N GLY A 30 -50.52 5.04 -0.26
CA GLY A 30 -51.03 5.46 -1.55
C GLY A 30 -52.24 4.70 -2.04
N TYR A 31 -52.82 5.18 -3.18
CA TYR A 31 -54.02 4.59 -3.78
C TYR A 31 -53.86 3.08 -4.04
N LYS A 32 -54.82 2.30 -3.53
CA LYS A 32 -54.82 0.82 -3.55
C LYS A 32 -53.58 0.20 -2.88
N GLY A 33 -53.13 0.77 -1.76
CA GLY A 33 -52.01 0.25 -0.99
C GLY A 33 -50.63 0.44 -1.65
N ARG A 34 -50.46 1.42 -2.53
CA ARG A 34 -49.19 1.71 -3.16
C ARG A 34 -48.23 2.33 -2.14
N ILE A 35 -47.01 1.76 -2.02
CA ILE A 35 -45.98 2.23 -1.15
C ILE A 35 -45.23 3.41 -1.80
N HIS A 36 -45.18 4.52 -1.10
CA HIS A 36 -44.40 5.73 -1.44
C HIS A 36 -43.10 5.80 -0.69
N ALA A 37 -42.16 6.68 -1.11
CA ALA A 37 -40.89 6.85 -0.45
C ALA A 37 -41.03 7.30 1.01
N GLU A 38 -42.07 8.07 1.31
CA GLU A 38 -42.43 8.53 2.66
C GLU A 38 -42.80 7.38 3.59
N ASP A 39 -43.51 6.37 3.10
CA ASP A 39 -43.87 5.16 3.85
C ASP A 39 -42.61 4.37 4.23
N VAL A 40 -41.65 4.31 3.31
CA VAL A 40 -40.33 3.64 3.56
C VAL A 40 -39.50 4.46 4.56
N ALA A 41 -39.51 5.79 4.45
CA ALA A 41 -38.78 6.67 5.36
C ALA A 41 -39.36 6.67 6.79
N GLY A 42 -40.69 6.55 6.90
CA GLY A 42 -41.39 6.46 8.18
C GLY A 42 -41.44 5.07 8.80
N TYR A 43 -40.95 4.05 8.08
CA TYR A 43 -40.93 2.68 8.58
C TYR A 43 -39.88 2.51 9.69
N THR A 44 -40.33 2.46 10.92
CA THR A 44 -39.51 2.10 12.07
C THR A 44 -39.32 0.59 12.10
N TYR A 45 -38.14 0.15 11.73
CA TYR A 45 -37.73 -1.25 11.84
C TYR A 45 -37.72 -1.64 13.31
N GLU A 46 -38.50 -2.64 13.72
CA GLU A 46 -38.29 -3.29 15.03
C GLU A 46 -36.88 -3.87 15.05
N GLU A 47 -36.09 -3.50 16.06
CA GLU A 47 -34.69 -3.92 16.24
C GLU A 47 -34.61 -5.44 16.38
N ARG A 48 -34.58 -6.17 15.27
CA ARG A 48 -34.11 -7.55 15.28
C ARG A 48 -32.58 -7.49 15.26
N GLY A 49 -31.99 -7.52 16.45
CA GLY A 49 -30.56 -7.62 16.64
C GLY A 49 -30.00 -8.83 15.87
N GLY A 50 -29.52 -8.58 14.64
CA GLY A 50 -28.80 -9.57 13.84
C GLY A 50 -27.34 -9.62 14.29
N ILE A 51 -26.67 -10.74 14.09
CA ILE A 51 -25.25 -10.90 14.32
C ILE A 51 -24.50 -10.85 12.99
N THR A 52 -23.33 -10.18 12.96
CA THR A 52 -22.49 -10.19 11.74
C THR A 52 -21.87 -11.57 11.51
N PRO A 53 -21.62 -12.00 10.25
CA PRO A 53 -21.08 -13.33 9.95
C PRO A 53 -19.79 -13.65 10.71
N LEU A 54 -18.90 -12.67 10.88
CA LEU A 54 -17.66 -12.83 11.60
C LEU A 54 -17.90 -12.98 13.13
N ALA A 55 -18.79 -12.16 13.70
CA ALA A 55 -19.17 -12.27 15.10
C ALA A 55 -19.82 -13.64 15.42
N LYS A 56 -20.67 -14.12 14.52
CA LYS A 56 -21.30 -15.44 14.60
C LYS A 56 -20.26 -16.57 14.64
N LYS A 57 -19.29 -16.52 13.74
CA LYS A 57 -18.22 -17.52 13.66
C LYS A 57 -17.33 -17.52 14.91
N ILE A 58 -17.02 -16.34 15.46
CA ILE A 58 -16.25 -16.22 16.71
C ILE A 58 -17.07 -16.77 17.88
N ALA A 59 -18.34 -16.42 17.99
CA ALA A 59 -19.22 -16.91 19.03
C ALA A 59 -19.37 -18.46 19.00
N GLU A 60 -19.53 -19.03 17.80
CA GLU A 60 -19.59 -20.49 17.61
C GLU A 60 -18.30 -21.21 18.03
N VAL A 61 -17.13 -20.67 17.63
CA VAL A 61 -15.82 -21.25 17.98
C VAL A 61 -15.55 -21.24 19.47
N HIS A 62 -16.05 -20.21 20.19
CA HIS A 62 -15.80 -20.04 21.63
C HIS A 62 -17.00 -20.42 22.51
N GLY A 63 -18.06 -20.96 21.94
CA GLY A 63 -19.25 -21.41 22.66
C GLY A 63 -19.99 -20.28 23.39
N ILE A 64 -19.97 -19.05 22.85
CA ILE A 64 -20.59 -17.87 23.45
C ILE A 64 -22.07 -17.81 23.05
N ASP A 65 -22.96 -17.75 24.06
CA ASP A 65 -24.38 -17.46 23.81
C ASP A 65 -24.56 -15.98 23.44
N THR A 66 -24.98 -15.76 22.22
CA THR A 66 -25.17 -14.40 21.66
C THR A 66 -26.55 -13.81 21.98
N SER A 67 -27.45 -14.57 22.61
CA SER A 67 -28.83 -14.15 22.92
C SER A 67 -28.87 -13.02 23.97
N SER A 68 -27.85 -12.95 24.83
CA SER A 68 -27.71 -11.97 25.90
C SER A 68 -26.89 -10.73 25.53
N ILE A 69 -26.33 -10.71 24.32
CA ILE A 69 -25.42 -9.64 23.88
C ILE A 69 -26.21 -8.49 23.28
N LYS A 70 -26.06 -7.28 23.81
CA LYS A 70 -26.56 -6.06 23.19
C LYS A 70 -25.59 -5.62 22.10
N GLY A 71 -26.01 -5.71 20.81
CA GLY A 71 -25.16 -5.30 19.70
C GLY A 71 -24.93 -3.79 19.64
N THR A 72 -23.68 -3.37 19.42
CA THR A 72 -23.28 -1.96 19.28
C THR A 72 -23.15 -1.52 17.80
N GLY A 73 -23.26 -2.46 16.86
CA GLY A 73 -23.12 -2.18 15.44
C GLY A 73 -24.36 -1.51 14.81
N PHE A 74 -24.24 -1.17 13.52
CA PHE A 74 -25.30 -0.54 12.76
C PHE A 74 -26.63 -1.30 12.90
N ARG A 75 -27.70 -0.60 13.33
CA ARG A 75 -29.03 -1.14 13.63
C ARG A 75 -29.06 -2.21 14.74
N GLY A 76 -28.25 -2.06 15.78
CA GLY A 76 -28.24 -2.99 16.89
C GLY A 76 -27.63 -4.36 16.57
N LYS A 77 -26.91 -4.52 15.46
CA LYS A 77 -26.22 -5.78 15.12
C LYS A 77 -25.08 -6.08 16.08
N ILE A 78 -25.01 -7.33 16.51
CA ILE A 78 -23.86 -7.83 17.27
C ILE A 78 -22.65 -7.89 16.35
N THR A 79 -21.62 -7.14 16.69
CA THR A 79 -20.36 -7.04 15.94
C THR A 79 -19.29 -7.94 16.55
N ARG A 80 -18.17 -8.07 15.84
CA ARG A 80 -16.98 -8.74 16.37
C ARG A 80 -16.52 -8.15 17.72
N ALA A 81 -16.61 -6.81 17.86
CA ALA A 81 -16.19 -6.14 19.08
C ALA A 81 -17.07 -6.52 20.28
N ASP A 82 -18.38 -6.68 20.07
CA ASP A 82 -19.31 -7.07 21.14
C ASP A 82 -19.03 -8.49 21.65
N VAL A 83 -18.68 -9.43 20.76
CA VAL A 83 -18.32 -10.80 21.12
C VAL A 83 -16.92 -10.84 21.73
N ALA A 84 -15.98 -10.05 21.21
CA ALA A 84 -14.62 -9.96 21.73
C ALA A 84 -14.55 -9.40 23.15
N ALA A 85 -15.42 -8.44 23.49
CA ALA A 85 -15.51 -7.88 24.84
C ALA A 85 -15.83 -8.94 25.92
N LEU A 86 -16.45 -10.04 25.55
CA LEU A 86 -16.74 -11.17 26.46
C LEU A 86 -15.57 -12.15 26.59
N LEU A 87 -14.62 -12.14 25.64
CA LEU A 87 -13.45 -13.02 25.64
C LEU A 87 -12.27 -12.44 26.43
N GLY A 88 -12.36 -11.18 26.89
CA GLY A 88 -11.32 -10.47 27.64
C GLY A 88 -10.17 -9.94 26.78
N GLU A 89 -9.41 -8.99 27.34
CA GLU A 89 -8.34 -8.22 26.63
C GLU A 89 -7.20 -9.09 26.09
N SER A 90 -7.03 -10.32 26.53
CA SER A 90 -5.94 -11.21 26.11
C SER A 90 -6.10 -11.77 24.68
N TYR A 91 -7.28 -11.69 24.09
CA TYR A 91 -7.56 -12.29 22.78
C TYR A 91 -7.24 -11.36 21.58
N PHE A 92 -7.24 -10.04 21.80
CA PHE A 92 -6.93 -9.05 20.77
C PHE A 92 -6.06 -7.90 21.31
N PRO A 93 -4.74 -8.08 21.47
CA PRO A 93 -3.88 -7.10 22.12
C PRO A 93 -3.67 -5.77 21.43
N ASN A 94 -4.31 -5.50 20.26
CA ASN A 94 -4.08 -4.31 19.44
C ASN A 94 -5.36 -3.67 18.86
N LEU A 95 -6.50 -3.71 19.59
CA LEU A 95 -7.75 -3.12 19.07
C LEU A 95 -7.94 -1.62 19.37
N GLU A 96 -7.05 -1.00 20.13
CA GLU A 96 -7.18 0.42 20.53
C GLU A 96 -7.02 1.44 19.39
N HIS A 97 -6.67 1.01 18.17
CA HIS A 97 -6.40 1.93 17.04
C HIS A 97 -7.24 1.70 15.78
N ILE A 98 -8.31 0.92 15.84
CA ILE A 98 -9.28 0.88 14.73
C ILE A 98 -10.43 1.83 15.08
N VAL A 99 -10.21 3.11 14.85
CA VAL A 99 -11.27 4.12 14.88
C VAL A 99 -12.17 3.86 13.67
N ASP A 100 -13.42 3.49 13.94
CA ASP A 100 -14.46 3.42 12.90
C ASP A 100 -14.69 4.85 12.35
N PRO A 101 -14.44 5.11 11.06
CA PRO A 101 -14.55 6.46 10.49
C PRO A 101 -15.99 7.01 10.47
N PHE A 102 -16.99 6.24 10.91
CA PHE A 102 -18.40 6.64 10.94
C PHE A 102 -18.94 7.01 12.33
N THR A 103 -18.11 7.03 13.38
CA THR A 103 -18.52 7.46 14.72
C THR A 103 -17.81 8.74 15.15
N GLN A 104 -18.05 9.86 14.46
CA GLN A 104 -17.81 11.19 14.99
C GLN A 104 -19.14 11.83 15.40
N ASP A 105 -19.12 12.36 16.64
CA ASP A 105 -20.06 13.24 17.32
C ASP A 105 -20.96 12.65 18.39
N LYS A 106 -20.41 12.63 19.63
CA LYS A 106 -21.07 13.25 20.80
C LYS A 106 -20.10 13.35 21.98
N PRO A 107 -19.95 14.51 22.62
CA PRO A 107 -19.10 14.65 23.81
C PRO A 107 -19.75 13.98 25.01
N ALA A 108 -18.97 13.16 25.74
CA ALA A 108 -19.38 12.54 26.97
C ALA A 108 -19.39 13.54 28.15
N PRO A 109 -20.35 13.44 29.08
CA PRO A 109 -20.36 14.31 30.26
C PRO A 109 -19.31 13.85 31.27
N ALA A 110 -18.61 14.84 31.86
CA ALA A 110 -17.58 14.66 32.87
C ALA A 110 -18.10 13.95 34.12
N SER A 111 -17.47 12.86 34.54
CA SER A 111 -17.66 12.21 35.84
C SER A 111 -16.62 12.71 36.84
N LYS A 112 -17.14 13.07 38.04
CA LYS A 112 -16.40 13.56 39.19
C LYS A 112 -15.53 12.47 39.81
N PRO A 113 -14.44 12.82 40.52
CA PRO A 113 -13.53 11.84 41.12
C PRO A 113 -14.14 11.21 42.40
N VAL A 114 -14.00 9.90 42.49
CA VAL A 114 -14.27 9.13 43.74
C VAL A 114 -12.92 8.71 44.34
N ALA A 115 -12.87 8.87 45.66
CA ALA A 115 -11.71 8.76 46.52
C ALA A 115 -11.07 7.37 46.56
N ALA A 116 -9.76 7.38 46.77
CA ALA A 116 -8.90 6.22 46.97
C ALA A 116 -9.25 5.42 48.25
N SER A 117 -9.28 4.10 48.12
CA SER A 117 -9.14 3.17 49.24
C SER A 117 -7.90 2.29 49.05
N ALA A 118 -7.17 2.06 50.12
CA ALA A 118 -5.85 1.50 50.26
C ALA A 118 -5.67 0.02 49.83
N PRO A 119 -4.42 -0.47 49.66
CA PRO A 119 -4.11 -1.65 48.84
C PRO A 119 -4.22 -2.96 49.67
N ALA A 120 -4.83 -3.96 49.06
CA ALA A 120 -4.74 -5.36 49.49
C ALA A 120 -3.52 -6.02 48.81
N ALA A 121 -2.80 -6.85 49.55
CA ALA A 121 -1.58 -7.54 49.20
C ALA A 121 -1.72 -8.45 47.94
N PRO A 122 -0.64 -8.66 47.16
CA PRO A 122 -0.72 -9.40 45.90
C PRO A 122 -0.85 -10.91 46.14
N ALA A 123 -1.95 -11.48 45.64
CA ALA A 123 -2.01 -12.90 45.35
C ALA A 123 -1.12 -13.21 44.16
N THR A 124 -0.10 -14.04 44.32
CA THR A 124 0.74 -14.60 43.28
C THR A 124 -0.13 -15.40 42.29
N SER A 125 -0.55 -14.77 41.20
CA SER A 125 -1.09 -15.46 40.05
C SER A 125 0.06 -16.18 39.33
N ALA A 126 0.05 -17.52 39.36
CA ALA A 126 0.92 -18.34 38.58
C ALA A 126 0.72 -17.96 37.08
N ALA A 127 1.79 -17.53 36.44
CA ALA A 127 1.80 -17.32 34.99
C ALA A 127 1.36 -18.62 34.30
N PRO A 128 0.51 -18.57 33.25
CA PRO A 128 0.18 -19.76 32.48
C PRO A 128 1.48 -20.32 31.91
N ALA A 129 1.75 -21.58 32.15
CA ALA A 129 2.88 -22.32 31.63
C ALA A 129 2.85 -22.15 30.10
N SER A 130 3.85 -21.45 29.54
CA SER A 130 4.08 -21.38 28.11
C SER A 130 4.23 -22.83 27.61
N ALA A 131 3.35 -23.25 26.70
CA ALA A 131 3.51 -24.51 26.02
C ALA A 131 4.90 -24.53 25.40
N GLU A 132 5.74 -25.48 25.83
CA GLU A 132 7.08 -25.68 25.26
C GLU A 132 6.95 -25.86 23.74
N PRO A 133 7.70 -25.12 22.91
CA PRO A 133 7.66 -25.29 21.47
C PRO A 133 8.17 -26.70 21.14
N LYS A 134 7.35 -27.47 20.43
CA LYS A 134 7.74 -28.79 19.93
C LYS A 134 8.65 -28.59 18.73
N GLY A 135 9.97 -28.55 18.95
CA GLY A 135 11.02 -28.42 17.94
C GLY A 135 12.08 -27.39 18.34
N ASP A 136 13.22 -27.42 17.67
CA ASP A 136 14.30 -26.44 17.84
C ASP A 136 13.87 -25.10 17.22
N VAL A 137 13.36 -24.20 18.04
CA VAL A 137 12.99 -22.84 17.64
C VAL A 137 14.03 -21.87 18.19
N GLU A 138 14.77 -21.22 17.30
CA GLU A 138 15.66 -20.13 17.66
C GLU A 138 14.85 -18.82 17.71
N ILE A 139 14.85 -18.17 18.85
CA ILE A 139 14.17 -16.86 19.04
C ILE A 139 15.20 -15.75 18.83
N VAL A 140 15.09 -15.02 17.71
CA VAL A 140 15.98 -13.90 17.40
C VAL A 140 15.23 -12.57 17.63
N PRO A 141 15.64 -11.74 18.60
CA PRO A 141 14.99 -10.45 18.84
C PRO A 141 15.29 -9.49 17.69
N MET A 142 14.25 -8.75 17.27
CA MET A 142 14.43 -7.69 16.25
C MET A 142 15.31 -6.56 16.80
N ASN A 143 16.35 -6.20 16.03
CA ASN A 143 17.14 -5.00 16.29
C ASN A 143 16.32 -3.72 15.97
N MET A 144 16.82 -2.55 16.36
CA MET A 144 16.14 -1.27 16.17
C MET A 144 15.84 -0.99 14.69
N MET A 145 16.80 -1.21 13.80
CA MET A 145 16.63 -0.99 12.34
C MET A 145 15.49 -1.85 11.81
N ARG A 146 15.46 -3.14 12.14
CA ARG A 146 14.41 -4.07 11.66
C ARG A 146 13.02 -3.71 12.19
N ARG A 147 12.91 -3.19 13.42
CA ARG A 147 11.64 -2.68 13.98
C ARG A 147 11.14 -1.45 13.20
N VAL A 148 12.03 -0.51 12.86
CA VAL A 148 11.67 0.68 12.06
C VAL A 148 11.22 0.27 10.66
N ILE A 149 11.95 -0.65 10.00
CA ILE A 149 11.57 -1.18 8.68
C ILE A 149 10.20 -1.86 8.76
N ALA A 150 9.98 -2.75 9.73
CA ALA A 150 8.72 -3.46 9.90
C ALA A 150 7.54 -2.48 10.06
N LYS A 151 7.70 -1.45 10.90
CA LYS A 151 6.67 -0.43 11.07
C LYS A 151 6.40 0.33 9.77
N ARG A 152 7.44 0.89 9.13
CA ARG A 152 7.29 1.68 7.89
C ARG A 152 6.66 0.89 6.74
N MET A 153 7.07 -0.38 6.57
CA MET A 153 6.53 -1.23 5.50
C MET A 153 5.08 -1.63 5.77
N SER A 154 4.73 -1.94 7.03
CA SER A 154 3.34 -2.20 7.41
C SER A 154 2.48 -0.96 7.22
N ASP A 155 2.92 0.20 7.70
CA ASP A 155 2.18 1.46 7.55
C ASP A 155 1.94 1.76 6.06
N SER A 156 2.95 1.61 5.20
CA SER A 156 2.82 1.83 3.75
C SER A 156 1.86 0.83 3.10
N TYR A 157 2.02 -0.46 3.38
CA TYR A 157 1.25 -1.52 2.75
C TYR A 157 -0.25 -1.44 3.06
N PHE A 158 -0.59 -1.11 4.31
CA PHE A 158 -1.99 -1.04 4.75
C PHE A 158 -2.66 0.31 4.49
N SER A 159 -1.90 1.40 4.37
CA SER A 159 -2.48 2.73 4.14
C SER A 159 -2.65 3.08 2.66
N ALA A 160 -1.81 2.54 1.77
CA ALA A 160 -1.85 2.85 0.35
C ALA A 160 -2.56 1.74 -0.45
N PRO A 161 -3.73 2.00 -1.05
CA PRO A 161 -4.35 1.08 -2.02
C PRO A 161 -3.52 1.06 -3.29
N THR A 162 -2.65 0.06 -3.42
CA THR A 162 -1.70 -0.03 -4.53
C THR A 162 -2.24 -0.86 -5.69
N PHE A 163 -1.79 -0.51 -6.90
CA PHE A 163 -1.88 -1.33 -8.09
C PHE A 163 -0.53 -1.38 -8.80
N VAL A 164 -0.33 -2.39 -9.63
CA VAL A 164 0.94 -2.62 -10.32
C VAL A 164 0.73 -2.73 -11.82
N LEU A 165 1.55 -2.01 -12.60
CA LEU A 165 1.65 -2.18 -14.04
C LEU A 165 3.00 -2.79 -14.39
N ASN A 166 2.96 -3.93 -15.11
CA ASN A 166 4.15 -4.61 -15.57
C ASN A 166 4.37 -4.38 -17.06
N TYR A 167 5.60 -4.06 -17.45
CA TYR A 167 6.01 -3.85 -18.82
C TYR A 167 7.24 -4.68 -19.16
N GLU A 168 7.27 -5.18 -20.37
CA GLU A 168 8.47 -5.76 -20.98
C GLU A 168 9.17 -4.70 -21.83
N VAL A 169 10.47 -4.54 -21.59
CA VAL A 169 11.32 -3.55 -22.24
C VAL A 169 12.44 -4.27 -22.99
N ASP A 170 12.62 -3.94 -24.26
CA ASP A 170 13.72 -4.43 -25.06
C ASP A 170 14.99 -3.60 -24.77
N MET A 171 15.91 -4.18 -24.02
CA MET A 171 17.11 -3.50 -23.55
C MET A 171 18.28 -3.52 -24.57
N TYR A 172 18.03 -3.90 -25.81
CA TYR A 172 19.06 -4.05 -26.84
C TYR A 172 19.81 -2.73 -27.08
N GLU A 173 19.10 -1.65 -27.41
CA GLU A 173 19.71 -0.35 -27.68
C GLU A 173 20.33 0.28 -26.44
N ALA A 174 19.70 0.16 -25.26
CA ALA A 174 20.28 0.61 -24.00
C ALA A 174 21.57 -0.15 -23.66
N THR A 175 21.62 -1.46 -23.91
CA THR A 175 22.82 -2.27 -23.69
C THR A 175 23.92 -1.92 -24.69
N LYS A 176 23.56 -1.66 -25.94
CA LYS A 176 24.48 -1.22 -27.00
C LYS A 176 25.08 0.15 -26.66
N LEU A 177 24.25 1.12 -26.28
CA LEU A 177 24.70 2.43 -25.81
C LEU A 177 25.66 2.31 -24.63
N ARG A 178 25.31 1.49 -23.64
CA ARG A 178 26.19 1.21 -22.50
C ARG A 178 27.54 0.69 -22.94
N LYS A 179 27.59 -0.27 -23.88
CA LYS A 179 28.85 -0.83 -24.39
C LYS A 179 29.73 0.26 -25.04
N GLN A 180 29.12 1.18 -25.80
CA GLN A 180 29.84 2.28 -26.47
C GLN A 180 30.41 3.30 -25.47
N LEU A 181 29.66 3.58 -24.37
CA LEU A 181 30.04 4.57 -23.36
C LEU A 181 30.92 4.02 -22.25
N LEU A 182 31.04 2.70 -22.12
CA LEU A 182 31.67 2.03 -20.96
C LEU A 182 33.13 2.45 -20.79
N GLU A 183 33.98 2.28 -21.83
CA GLU A 183 35.41 2.60 -21.71
C GLU A 183 35.66 4.12 -21.64
N PRO A 184 35.07 5.00 -22.48
CA PRO A 184 35.25 6.44 -22.35
C PRO A 184 34.87 6.98 -20.94
N ILE A 185 33.77 6.50 -20.36
CA ILE A 185 33.37 6.92 -19.01
C ILE A 185 34.32 6.39 -17.96
N LYS A 186 34.74 5.12 -18.08
CA LYS A 186 35.66 4.49 -17.14
C LYS A 186 37.03 5.18 -17.14
N GLU A 187 37.57 5.52 -18.30
CA GLU A 187 38.83 6.28 -18.45
C GLU A 187 38.74 7.66 -17.80
N LYS A 188 37.61 8.35 -18.00
CA LYS A 188 37.39 9.68 -17.45
C LYS A 188 37.12 9.71 -15.93
N THR A 189 36.43 8.69 -15.39
CA THR A 189 35.88 8.74 -14.02
C THR A 189 36.43 7.65 -13.09
N GLY A 190 37.10 6.62 -13.62
CA GLY A 190 37.50 5.43 -12.88
C GLY A 190 36.34 4.49 -12.54
N LYS A 191 35.10 4.84 -12.85
CA LYS A 191 33.90 4.06 -12.50
C LYS A 191 33.26 3.43 -13.77
N LYS A 192 32.67 2.24 -13.62
CA LYS A 192 32.01 1.54 -14.74
C LYS A 192 30.54 1.98 -14.84
N LEU A 193 30.09 2.32 -16.04
CA LEU A 193 28.69 2.56 -16.35
C LEU A 193 27.90 1.24 -16.28
N THR A 194 26.79 1.23 -15.58
CA THR A 194 25.89 0.06 -15.45
C THR A 194 24.58 0.27 -16.22
N VAL A 195 23.82 -0.78 -16.46
CA VAL A 195 22.46 -0.69 -17.03
C VAL A 195 21.54 0.10 -16.09
N THR A 196 21.71 -0.08 -14.78
CA THR A 196 20.94 0.66 -13.77
C THR A 196 21.16 2.17 -13.88
N ASP A 197 22.37 2.63 -14.18
CA ASP A 197 22.65 4.07 -14.36
C ASP A 197 21.87 4.65 -15.55
N ILE A 198 21.78 3.91 -16.67
CA ILE A 198 20.98 4.29 -17.84
C ILE A 198 19.48 4.30 -17.51
N ILE A 199 18.99 3.30 -16.79
CA ILE A 199 17.60 3.26 -16.35
C ILE A 199 17.31 4.44 -15.42
N SER A 200 18.22 4.75 -14.50
CA SER A 200 18.04 5.85 -13.54
C SER A 200 17.91 7.20 -14.23
N ILE A 201 18.75 7.51 -15.21
CA ILE A 201 18.63 8.77 -15.97
C ILE A 201 17.34 8.79 -16.81
N ALA A 202 16.95 7.67 -17.41
CA ALA A 202 15.69 7.56 -18.15
C ALA A 202 14.49 7.82 -17.22
N VAL A 203 14.48 7.22 -16.02
CA VAL A 203 13.44 7.46 -15.02
C VAL A 203 13.38 8.93 -14.63
N VAL A 204 14.51 9.56 -14.32
CA VAL A 204 14.57 10.98 -13.91
C VAL A 204 14.00 11.88 -15.03
N ARG A 205 14.40 11.67 -16.30
CA ARG A 205 13.87 12.45 -17.42
C ARG A 205 12.37 12.24 -17.64
N THR A 206 11.90 10.99 -17.57
CA THR A 206 10.49 10.68 -17.73
C THR A 206 9.64 11.24 -16.58
N LEU A 207 10.13 11.23 -15.34
CA LEU A 207 9.41 11.78 -14.18
C LEU A 207 9.07 13.26 -14.34
N MET A 208 9.93 14.06 -14.98
CA MET A 208 9.70 15.49 -15.21
C MET A 208 8.49 15.76 -16.13
N ASN A 209 8.12 14.78 -16.97
CA ASN A 209 6.96 14.86 -17.86
C ASN A 209 5.67 14.31 -17.20
N HIS A 210 5.79 13.66 -16.02
CA HIS A 210 4.69 12.98 -15.34
C HIS A 210 4.57 13.40 -13.86
N PRO A 211 4.11 14.64 -13.56
CA PRO A 211 4.16 15.21 -12.21
C PRO A 211 3.38 14.38 -11.17
N TYR A 212 2.28 13.71 -11.55
CA TYR A 212 1.53 12.85 -10.62
C TYR A 212 2.27 11.56 -10.24
N ILE A 213 3.23 11.10 -11.06
CA ILE A 213 4.09 9.97 -10.71
C ILE A 213 5.17 10.41 -9.72
N ASN A 214 5.64 11.65 -9.85
CA ASN A 214 6.60 12.29 -8.95
C ASN A 214 5.88 13.16 -7.92
N ALA A 215 4.99 12.55 -7.15
CA ALA A 215 4.15 13.22 -6.18
C ALA A 215 4.15 12.54 -4.82
N SER A 216 3.69 13.25 -3.81
CA SER A 216 3.44 12.74 -2.46
C SER A 216 2.01 13.04 -2.03
N LEU A 217 1.47 12.23 -1.12
CA LEU A 217 0.23 12.54 -0.44
C LEU A 217 0.57 13.22 0.89
N SER A 218 -0.09 14.33 1.22
CA SER A 218 0.06 14.99 2.53
C SER A 218 -0.25 14.04 3.67
N ALA A 219 0.31 14.29 4.86
CA ALA A 219 0.18 13.41 6.02
C ALA A 219 -1.28 13.18 6.45
N ASP A 220 -2.14 14.19 6.25
CA ASP A 220 -3.59 14.13 6.52
C ASP A 220 -4.41 13.53 5.36
N GLY A 221 -3.76 13.22 4.22
CA GLY A 221 -4.39 12.66 3.03
C GLY A 221 -5.26 13.62 2.24
N SER A 222 -5.24 14.93 2.55
CA SER A 222 -6.13 15.94 1.96
C SER A 222 -5.57 16.59 0.69
N GLN A 223 -4.25 16.53 0.46
CA GLN A 223 -3.59 17.23 -0.63
C GLN A 223 -2.57 16.34 -1.34
N ILE A 224 -2.42 16.55 -2.65
CA ILE A 224 -1.36 15.95 -3.46
C ILE A 224 -0.28 17.02 -3.67
N GLU A 225 0.94 16.68 -3.27
CA GLU A 225 2.12 17.52 -3.43
C GLU A 225 2.87 17.09 -4.69
N LEU A 226 2.83 17.92 -5.73
CA LEU A 226 3.55 17.68 -6.99
C LEU A 226 4.96 18.25 -6.88
N HIS A 227 5.98 17.40 -7.14
CA HIS A 227 7.37 17.82 -7.08
C HIS A 227 7.88 18.20 -8.47
N ASN A 228 8.35 19.44 -8.60
CA ASN A 228 9.01 19.95 -9.82
C ASN A 228 10.54 19.70 -9.82
N TYR A 229 11.00 18.82 -8.95
CA TYR A 229 12.37 18.31 -8.83
C TYR A 229 12.32 16.80 -8.61
N VAL A 230 13.43 16.11 -8.82
CA VAL A 230 13.53 14.66 -8.58
C VAL A 230 14.60 14.37 -7.55
N ASN A 231 14.18 13.84 -6.41
CA ASN A 231 15.08 13.24 -5.42
C ASN A 231 14.97 11.72 -5.57
N LEU A 232 15.91 11.14 -6.31
CA LEU A 232 15.89 9.73 -6.67
C LEU A 232 16.45 8.87 -5.57
N ALA A 233 15.62 7.98 -5.01
CA ALA A 233 16.03 6.99 -4.05
C ALA A 233 16.35 5.65 -4.72
N MET A 234 17.39 4.97 -4.24
CA MET A 234 17.78 3.62 -4.69
C MET A 234 17.71 2.65 -3.53
N ALA A 235 16.93 1.58 -3.67
CA ALA A 235 16.89 0.53 -2.66
C ALA A 235 18.19 -0.30 -2.68
N VAL A 236 18.92 -0.32 -1.57
CA VAL A 236 20.18 -1.05 -1.38
C VAL A 236 19.98 -2.12 -0.32
N GLY A 237 19.99 -3.40 -0.74
CA GLY A 237 19.90 -4.55 0.16
C GLY A 237 21.20 -4.75 0.92
N MET A 238 21.10 -5.08 2.21
CA MET A 238 22.19 -5.42 3.10
C MET A 238 21.81 -6.67 3.90
N ASP A 239 22.77 -7.39 4.46
CA ASP A 239 22.51 -8.58 5.27
C ASP A 239 21.59 -8.28 6.47
N GLU A 240 21.72 -7.09 7.06
CA GLU A 240 20.94 -6.67 8.22
C GLU A 240 19.58 -6.03 7.88
N GLY A 241 19.30 -5.73 6.60
CA GLY A 241 18.08 -5.05 6.20
C GLY A 241 18.18 -4.32 4.86
N LEU A 242 17.43 -3.24 4.70
CA LEU A 242 17.36 -2.43 3.49
C LEU A 242 17.61 -0.95 3.86
N LEU A 243 18.49 -0.29 3.12
CA LEU A 243 18.64 1.16 3.13
C LEU A 243 18.15 1.74 1.81
N VAL A 244 17.65 2.97 1.84
CA VAL A 244 17.11 3.65 0.67
C VAL A 244 17.74 5.05 0.56
N PRO A 245 19.04 5.13 0.20
CA PRO A 245 19.73 6.40 0.03
C PRO A 245 19.16 7.20 -1.15
N VAL A 246 19.31 8.53 -1.08
CA VAL A 246 18.66 9.51 -1.96
C VAL A 246 19.69 10.37 -2.67
N VAL A 247 19.60 10.49 -3.99
CA VAL A 247 20.28 11.51 -4.79
C VAL A 247 19.35 12.69 -4.96
N HIS A 248 19.67 13.80 -4.33
CA HIS A 248 18.89 15.04 -4.42
C HIS A 248 19.15 15.80 -5.71
N GLY A 249 18.10 16.41 -6.29
CA GLY A 249 18.20 17.26 -7.47
C GLY A 249 18.67 16.50 -8.70
N ALA A 250 18.24 15.24 -8.85
CA ALA A 250 18.69 14.35 -9.94
C ALA A 250 18.30 14.88 -11.33
N GLU A 251 17.26 15.70 -11.46
CA GLU A 251 16.82 16.33 -12.70
C GLU A 251 17.86 17.28 -13.31
N LYS A 252 18.76 17.81 -12.50
CA LYS A 252 19.84 18.73 -12.91
C LYS A 252 21.10 18.01 -13.37
N LEU A 253 21.16 16.70 -13.16
CA LEU A 253 22.35 15.91 -13.43
C LEU A 253 22.30 15.29 -14.82
N GLY A 254 23.44 15.25 -15.49
CA GLY A 254 23.65 14.44 -16.67
C GLY A 254 23.92 12.97 -16.29
N LEU A 255 23.97 12.08 -17.31
CA LEU A 255 24.21 10.65 -17.10
C LEU A 255 25.42 10.35 -16.22
N VAL A 256 26.55 11.00 -16.49
CA VAL A 256 27.82 10.74 -15.78
C VAL A 256 27.75 11.21 -14.33
N ASP A 257 27.21 12.41 -14.09
CA ASP A 257 27.12 12.97 -12.74
C ASP A 257 26.12 12.19 -11.89
N LEU A 258 24.95 11.80 -12.46
CA LEU A 258 23.98 10.95 -11.78
C LEU A 258 24.61 9.58 -11.41
N MET A 259 25.32 8.95 -12.35
CA MET A 259 26.04 7.70 -12.12
C MET A 259 27.02 7.84 -10.95
N LEU A 260 27.82 8.90 -10.93
CA LEU A 260 28.81 9.12 -9.85
C LEU A 260 28.13 9.31 -8.50
N ARG A 261 27.03 10.07 -8.44
CA ARG A 261 26.26 10.28 -7.22
C ARG A 261 25.62 8.98 -6.72
N LEU A 262 25.01 8.19 -7.62
CA LEU A 262 24.43 6.89 -7.26
C LEU A 262 25.47 5.92 -6.71
N LYS A 263 26.67 5.90 -7.29
CA LYS A 263 27.76 5.05 -6.78
C LYS A 263 28.26 5.51 -5.43
N ASP A 264 28.48 6.80 -5.23
CA ASP A 264 28.90 7.37 -3.95
C ASP A 264 27.92 6.99 -2.83
N ILE A 265 26.63 7.27 -3.01
CA ILE A 265 25.65 6.97 -1.97
C ILE A 265 25.49 5.47 -1.73
N THR A 266 25.63 4.64 -2.77
CA THR A 266 25.56 3.17 -2.63
C THR A 266 26.79 2.65 -1.88
N GLU A 267 27.99 3.10 -2.22
CA GLU A 267 29.24 2.75 -1.51
C GLU A 267 29.16 3.19 -0.03
N ARG A 268 28.63 4.38 0.25
CA ARG A 268 28.42 4.86 1.62
C ARG A 268 27.34 4.05 2.36
N ALA A 269 26.30 3.61 1.68
CA ALA A 269 25.27 2.74 2.25
C ALA A 269 25.86 1.41 2.71
N VAL A 270 26.59 0.72 1.81
CA VAL A 270 27.27 -0.55 2.13
C VAL A 270 28.31 -0.37 3.23
N GLY A 271 29.02 0.76 3.21
CA GLY A 271 30.02 1.11 4.23
C GLY A 271 29.43 1.60 5.56
N LYS A 272 28.11 1.63 5.74
CA LYS A 272 27.40 2.17 6.92
C LYS A 272 27.80 3.62 7.26
N LYS A 273 28.03 4.44 6.21
CA LYS A 273 28.47 5.84 6.32
C LYS A 273 27.42 6.85 5.85
N LEU A 274 26.17 6.44 5.72
CA LEU A 274 25.08 7.35 5.38
C LEU A 274 24.75 8.28 6.55
N THR A 275 24.46 9.52 6.22
CA THR A 275 23.88 10.49 7.15
C THR A 275 22.36 10.44 7.11
N PRO A 276 21.63 10.97 8.10
CA PRO A 276 20.17 11.09 8.02
C PRO A 276 19.70 11.83 6.77
N ALA A 277 20.38 12.90 6.36
CA ALA A 277 20.07 13.66 5.16
C ALA A 277 20.18 12.84 3.86
N ASP A 278 21.02 11.80 3.83
CA ASP A 278 21.14 10.90 2.68
C ASP A 278 19.95 9.93 2.56
N GLN A 279 19.03 9.88 3.53
CA GLN A 279 17.94 8.90 3.59
C GLN A 279 16.53 9.54 3.63
N GLU A 280 16.46 10.86 3.51
CA GLU A 280 15.23 11.64 3.62
C GLU A 280 14.93 12.40 2.32
N GLY A 281 13.70 12.83 2.16
CA GLY A 281 13.27 13.73 1.09
C GLY A 281 13.23 13.10 -0.31
N SER A 282 13.12 11.77 -0.42
CA SER A 282 12.93 11.12 -1.73
C SER A 282 11.56 11.46 -2.31
N THR A 283 11.51 11.61 -3.64
CA THR A 283 10.24 11.80 -4.39
C THR A 283 9.87 10.57 -5.22
N PHE A 284 10.85 9.74 -5.57
CA PHE A 284 10.65 8.50 -6.31
C PHE A 284 11.71 7.46 -5.91
N THR A 285 11.33 6.19 -5.92
CA THR A 285 12.23 5.09 -5.53
C THR A 285 12.39 4.06 -6.65
N ILE A 286 13.62 3.58 -6.86
CA ILE A 286 13.94 2.42 -7.70
C ILE A 286 14.39 1.27 -6.82
N SER A 287 13.81 0.08 -7.05
CA SER A 287 14.24 -1.19 -6.45
C SER A 287 14.73 -2.13 -7.55
N ASN A 288 15.97 -2.59 -7.46
CA ASN A 288 16.60 -3.43 -8.47
C ASN A 288 17.03 -4.78 -7.87
N LEU A 289 16.42 -5.87 -8.33
CA LEU A 289 16.77 -7.25 -8.01
C LEU A 289 17.26 -8.04 -9.23
N GLY A 290 17.56 -7.34 -10.32
CA GLY A 290 17.97 -7.96 -11.57
C GLY A 290 19.23 -8.81 -11.48
N MET A 291 20.16 -8.43 -10.58
CA MET A 291 21.41 -9.18 -10.34
C MET A 291 21.19 -10.59 -9.72
N TYR A 292 20.03 -10.80 -9.12
CA TYR A 292 19.65 -12.09 -8.52
C TYR A 292 18.85 -12.98 -9.48
N GLY A 293 18.65 -12.56 -10.73
CA GLY A 293 17.90 -13.31 -11.73
C GLY A 293 16.39 -13.35 -11.50
N VAL A 294 15.86 -12.44 -10.68
CA VAL A 294 14.42 -12.32 -10.41
C VAL A 294 13.70 -11.96 -11.70
N GLU A 295 12.68 -12.74 -12.06
CA GLU A 295 11.92 -12.54 -13.31
C GLU A 295 10.96 -11.34 -13.24
N SER A 296 10.27 -11.20 -12.11
CA SER A 296 9.39 -10.06 -11.81
C SER A 296 9.12 -10.01 -10.32
N PHE A 297 8.87 -8.83 -9.77
CA PHE A 297 8.47 -8.67 -8.37
C PHE A 297 7.72 -7.36 -8.17
N THR A 298 6.98 -7.29 -7.08
CA THR A 298 6.25 -6.10 -6.64
C THR A 298 6.93 -5.53 -5.42
N SER A 299 7.22 -4.23 -5.44
CA SER A 299 7.79 -3.52 -4.30
C SER A 299 6.70 -2.85 -3.46
N ILE A 300 6.97 -2.69 -2.15
CA ILE A 300 6.17 -1.83 -1.27
C ILE A 300 6.65 -0.40 -1.44
N ILE A 301 5.73 0.55 -1.54
CA ILE A 301 6.04 1.97 -1.73
C ILE A 301 6.82 2.51 -0.53
N ASN A 302 7.91 3.23 -0.80
CA ASN A 302 8.66 3.95 0.19
C ASN A 302 8.01 5.32 0.44
N GLN A 303 7.01 5.37 1.34
CA GLN A 303 6.34 6.64 1.64
C GLN A 303 7.34 7.70 2.16
N PRO A 304 7.14 9.00 1.81
CA PRO A 304 5.94 9.60 1.21
C PRO A 304 5.83 9.51 -0.32
N ASN A 305 6.74 8.78 -1.02
CA ASN A 305 6.59 8.61 -2.47
C ASN A 305 5.23 7.98 -2.81
N SER A 306 4.66 8.34 -3.97
CA SER A 306 3.43 7.73 -4.48
C SER A 306 3.67 6.55 -5.40
N ALA A 307 4.91 6.30 -5.81
CA ALA A 307 5.27 5.17 -6.65
C ALA A 307 6.68 4.64 -6.41
N ILE A 308 6.90 3.39 -6.83
CA ILE A 308 8.20 2.72 -6.82
C ILE A 308 8.34 1.87 -8.08
N LEU A 309 9.50 1.94 -8.74
CA LEU A 309 9.84 1.12 -9.90
C LEU A 309 10.64 -0.11 -9.48
N SER A 310 10.13 -1.28 -9.82
CA SER A 310 10.80 -2.58 -9.66
C SER A 310 11.51 -2.95 -10.96
N ILE A 311 12.81 -3.26 -10.88
CA ILE A 311 13.65 -3.66 -12.02
C ILE A 311 14.07 -5.12 -11.82
N ALA A 312 13.63 -5.97 -12.74
CA ALA A 312 13.94 -7.41 -12.73
C ALA A 312 15.19 -7.74 -13.57
N GLY A 313 15.52 -9.02 -13.66
CA GLY A 313 16.63 -9.50 -14.47
C GLY A 313 16.36 -9.37 -15.97
N THR A 314 17.44 -9.14 -16.74
CA THR A 314 17.37 -9.19 -18.19
C THR A 314 17.59 -10.62 -18.67
N LYS A 315 16.70 -11.11 -19.53
CA LYS A 315 16.78 -12.44 -20.16
C LYS A 315 16.82 -12.31 -21.67
N GLU A 316 17.64 -13.10 -22.34
CA GLU A 316 17.55 -13.25 -23.80
C GLU A 316 16.31 -14.06 -24.15
N MET A 317 15.43 -13.46 -24.97
CA MET A 317 14.16 -14.06 -25.37
C MET A 317 13.97 -13.96 -26.88
N PRO A 318 13.38 -14.99 -27.54
CA PRO A 318 12.93 -14.86 -28.92
C PRO A 318 11.70 -13.94 -28.95
N VAL A 319 11.82 -12.87 -29.72
CA VAL A 319 10.73 -11.89 -29.91
C VAL A 319 10.55 -11.59 -31.38
N VAL A 320 9.34 -11.21 -31.78
CA VAL A 320 9.08 -10.79 -33.16
C VAL A 320 9.39 -9.29 -33.31
N ARG A 321 10.25 -8.97 -34.28
CA ARG A 321 10.58 -7.61 -34.70
C ARG A 321 10.54 -7.52 -36.22
N ASN A 322 9.75 -6.60 -36.75
CA ASN A 322 9.57 -6.41 -38.20
C ASN A 322 9.18 -7.70 -38.97
N GLY A 323 8.41 -8.58 -38.32
CA GLY A 323 7.98 -9.85 -38.91
C GLY A 323 8.97 -11.01 -38.77
N GLU A 324 10.15 -10.79 -38.19
CA GLU A 324 11.20 -11.80 -38.01
C GLU A 324 11.35 -12.16 -36.52
N VAL A 325 11.69 -13.42 -36.22
CA VAL A 325 12.04 -13.86 -34.87
C VAL A 325 13.50 -13.54 -34.59
N VAL A 326 13.73 -12.67 -33.62
CA VAL A 326 15.08 -12.27 -33.21
C VAL A 326 15.29 -12.51 -31.72
N ILE A 327 16.54 -12.73 -31.29
CA ILE A 327 16.88 -12.83 -29.87
C ILE A 327 17.14 -11.41 -29.35
N ARG A 328 16.46 -11.05 -28.26
CA ARG A 328 16.56 -9.73 -27.61
C ARG A 328 16.69 -9.87 -26.08
N PRO A 329 17.49 -8.99 -25.46
CA PRO A 329 17.56 -8.88 -24.00
C PRO A 329 16.30 -8.18 -23.49
N ILE A 330 15.35 -8.96 -22.98
CA ILE A 330 14.08 -8.44 -22.45
C ILE A 330 14.18 -8.33 -20.94
N MET A 331 13.76 -7.19 -20.40
CA MET A 331 13.67 -6.90 -18.98
C MET A 331 12.22 -6.60 -18.60
N LYS A 332 11.75 -7.20 -17.48
CA LYS A 332 10.46 -6.83 -16.92
C LYS A 332 10.65 -5.72 -15.88
N MET A 333 9.80 -4.70 -15.96
CA MET A 333 9.73 -3.61 -15.01
C MET A 333 8.31 -3.51 -14.48
N GLY A 334 8.18 -3.29 -13.16
CA GLY A 334 6.90 -3.11 -12.49
C GLY A 334 6.82 -1.75 -11.82
N LEU A 335 5.77 -0.97 -12.08
CA LEU A 335 5.48 0.26 -11.37
C LEU A 335 4.37 -0.03 -10.36
N THR A 336 4.71 0.01 -9.07
CA THR A 336 3.74 -0.01 -7.98
C THR A 336 3.33 1.42 -7.66
N SER A 337 2.04 1.72 -7.70
CA SER A 337 1.49 3.08 -7.58
C SER A 337 0.39 3.14 -6.53
N ASP A 338 0.36 4.23 -5.75
CA ASP A 338 -0.73 4.54 -4.83
C ASP A 338 -1.93 5.09 -5.60
N HIS A 339 -3.04 4.35 -5.62
CA HIS A 339 -4.22 4.71 -6.42
C HIS A 339 -4.96 5.95 -5.89
N ARG A 340 -4.62 6.45 -4.71
CA ARG A 340 -5.16 7.72 -4.20
C ARG A 340 -4.57 8.93 -4.94
N VAL A 341 -3.34 8.80 -5.46
CA VAL A 341 -2.59 9.87 -6.14
C VAL A 341 -2.52 9.61 -7.64
N ILE A 342 -2.25 8.38 -8.03
CA ILE A 342 -1.95 7.98 -9.40
C ILE A 342 -3.10 7.14 -9.97
N ASN A 343 -3.64 7.54 -11.11
CA ASN A 343 -4.61 6.72 -11.84
C ASN A 343 -3.93 5.80 -12.86
N GLY A 344 -4.65 4.75 -13.29
CA GLY A 344 -4.12 3.75 -14.22
C GLY A 344 -3.62 4.32 -15.54
N LEU A 345 -4.29 5.34 -16.10
CA LEU A 345 -3.90 5.99 -17.36
C LEU A 345 -2.57 6.76 -17.20
N GLY A 346 -2.42 7.52 -16.10
CA GLY A 346 -1.18 8.25 -15.81
C GLY A 346 0.01 7.31 -15.65
N ALA A 347 -0.17 6.22 -14.88
CA ALA A 347 0.85 5.19 -14.72
C ALA A 347 1.22 4.50 -16.03
N ALA A 348 0.22 4.19 -16.88
CA ALA A 348 0.45 3.56 -18.18
C ALA A 348 1.22 4.47 -19.15
N LYS A 349 0.89 5.78 -19.20
CA LYS A 349 1.62 6.76 -20.01
C LYS A 349 3.08 6.90 -19.57
N PHE A 350 3.33 6.99 -18.26
CA PHE A 350 4.68 7.02 -17.70
C PHE A 350 5.49 5.78 -18.12
N MET A 351 4.94 4.59 -17.93
CA MET A 351 5.61 3.33 -18.27
C MET A 351 5.82 3.19 -19.77
N GLN A 352 4.89 3.68 -20.59
CA GLN A 352 5.02 3.69 -22.05
C GLN A 352 6.17 4.61 -22.50
N GLU A 353 6.28 5.82 -21.94
CA GLU A 353 7.36 6.76 -22.25
C GLU A 353 8.70 6.24 -21.74
N LEU A 354 8.76 5.71 -20.52
CA LEU A 354 9.99 5.10 -19.98
C LEU A 354 10.47 3.95 -20.86
N LYS A 355 9.56 3.06 -21.29
CA LYS A 355 9.86 1.99 -22.24
C LYS A 355 10.43 2.55 -23.54
N ALA A 356 9.75 3.51 -24.17
CA ALA A 356 10.21 4.12 -25.42
C ALA A 356 11.59 4.77 -25.27
N THR A 357 11.84 5.45 -24.17
CA THR A 357 13.12 6.07 -23.85
C THR A 357 14.25 5.03 -23.72
N LEU A 358 13.99 3.89 -23.09
CA LEU A 358 14.99 2.83 -22.93
C LEU A 358 15.22 2.03 -24.23
N GLU A 359 14.18 1.90 -25.07
CA GLU A 359 14.29 1.28 -26.40
C GLU A 359 14.92 2.21 -27.45
N SER A 360 15.04 3.52 -27.15
CA SER A 360 15.71 4.54 -27.98
C SER A 360 16.47 5.55 -27.10
N PRO A 361 17.57 5.14 -26.45
CA PRO A 361 18.18 5.87 -25.36
C PRO A 361 19.08 7.04 -25.76
N LEU A 362 19.33 7.30 -27.04
CA LEU A 362 20.22 8.38 -27.51
C LEU A 362 19.81 9.77 -26.96
N PRO A 363 18.52 10.15 -26.87
CA PRO A 363 18.12 11.45 -26.32
C PRO A 363 18.53 11.66 -24.86
N LEU A 364 18.87 10.61 -24.12
CA LEU A 364 19.35 10.72 -22.72
C LEU A 364 20.73 11.37 -22.60
N LEU A 365 21.46 11.53 -23.71
CA LEU A 365 22.79 12.11 -23.75
C LEU A 365 22.81 13.64 -23.99
N VAL A 366 21.62 14.23 -24.25
CA VAL A 366 21.47 15.67 -24.58
C VAL A 366 20.93 16.48 -23.38
#